data_5519893186349dea5850f46a391d5396
#
_entry.id   5519893186349dea5850f46a391d5396
#
_cell.length_a   1.000
_cell.length_b   1.000
_cell.length_c   1.000
_cell.angle_alpha   90.00
_cell.angle_beta   90.00
_cell.angle_gamma   90.00
#
_symmetry.space_group_name_H-M   'P 1'
#
loop_
_entity.id
_entity.type
_entity.pdbx_description
1 polymer ?
#
loop_
_entity_poly.entity_id
_entity_poly.type
_entity_poly.pdbx_seq_one_letter_code
_entity_poly.pdbx_strand_id
1 'polypeptide(L)'
;HTEIFDGYDGGSIDIAYLGAAQIDRHGNVNVSKFAGRMTGPGGFINITQNAKKICFMGTFSSVKDTDIRLENGRLNIVKDSNVVKFVPEVEQITFSGDYARETGQEVLYITARAVFRLTDQGLTLVEVAPGAELERDIYPLMGFRPAVAADLKEMDPRIFRPEKMGLVLQD
;
A
#
# COMPACT_ATOMS: atom_id res chain seq x y z
N HIS A 1 21.81 18.97 2.68
CA HIS A 1 20.37 18.57 2.66
C HIS A 1 19.59 19.32 1.58
N THR A 2 19.93 20.58 1.24
CA THR A 2 19.20 21.41 0.25
C THR A 2 19.21 20.74 -1.15
N GLU A 3 20.34 20.33 -1.66
CA GLU A 3 20.49 19.69 -2.98
C GLU A 3 19.63 18.42 -3.17
N ILE A 4 19.42 17.65 -2.10
CA ILE A 4 18.58 16.44 -2.15
C ILE A 4 17.10 16.83 -2.29
N PHE A 5 16.66 17.86 -1.55
CA PHE A 5 15.29 18.35 -1.65
C PHE A 5 15.02 19.05 -2.99
N ASP A 6 16.00 19.79 -3.52
CA ASP A 6 15.92 20.41 -4.84
C ASP A 6 15.73 19.33 -5.95
N GLY A 7 16.37 18.17 -5.80
CA GLY A 7 16.14 17.01 -6.66
C GLY A 7 14.72 16.44 -6.56
N TYR A 8 14.16 16.38 -5.35
CA TYR A 8 12.79 15.90 -5.14
C TYR A 8 11.77 16.89 -5.71
N ASP A 9 11.94 18.16 -5.42
CA ASP A 9 11.03 19.23 -5.87
C ASP A 9 11.14 19.48 -7.37
N GLY A 10 12.26 19.16 -8.00
CA GLY A 10 12.49 19.19 -9.44
C GLY A 10 11.82 18.05 -10.25
N GLY A 11 11.05 17.15 -9.60
CA GLY A 11 10.33 16.07 -10.28
C GLY A 11 11.25 14.99 -10.89
N SER A 12 12.47 14.82 -10.36
CA SER A 12 13.43 13.84 -10.86
C SER A 12 13.14 12.39 -10.44
N ILE A 13 12.11 12.16 -9.61
CA ILE A 13 11.77 10.83 -9.10
C ILE A 13 10.74 10.18 -10.02
N ASP A 14 11.16 9.14 -10.75
CA ASP A 14 10.24 8.36 -11.57
C ASP A 14 9.35 7.45 -10.73
N ILE A 15 9.90 6.83 -9.69
CA ILE A 15 9.17 5.96 -8.78
C ILE A 15 9.70 6.09 -7.34
N ALA A 16 8.78 6.17 -6.38
CA ALA A 16 9.09 6.19 -4.96
C ALA A 16 8.44 5.00 -4.24
N TYR A 17 9.19 4.37 -3.33
CA TYR A 17 8.71 3.28 -2.46
C TYR A 17 8.72 3.77 -1.01
N LEU A 18 7.56 3.80 -0.39
CA LEU A 18 7.36 4.40 0.94
C LEU A 18 6.46 3.51 1.82
N GLY A 19 6.64 3.62 3.14
CA GLY A 19 5.72 2.98 4.09
C GLY A 19 4.44 3.78 4.30
N ALA A 20 3.41 3.14 4.85
CA ALA A 20 2.17 3.75 5.28
C ALA A 20 1.77 3.25 6.67
N ALA A 21 1.29 4.15 7.55
CA ALA A 21 0.74 3.78 8.85
C ALA A 21 -0.77 3.62 8.79
N GLN A 22 -1.48 4.53 8.12
CA GLN A 22 -2.91 4.44 7.84
C GLN A 22 -3.17 4.79 6.38
N ILE A 23 -4.18 4.14 5.80
CA ILE A 23 -4.66 4.37 4.41
C ILE A 23 -6.18 4.41 4.48
N ASP A 24 -6.83 5.37 3.81
CA ASP A 24 -8.28 5.46 3.78
C ASP A 24 -8.89 5.12 2.41
N ARG A 25 -10.24 5.16 2.35
CA ARG A 25 -11.01 4.86 1.13
C ARG A 25 -10.70 5.77 -0.06
N HIS A 26 -10.26 6.99 0.20
CA HIS A 26 -9.89 7.97 -0.82
C HIS A 26 -8.46 7.79 -1.32
N GLY A 27 -7.70 6.85 -0.69
CA GLY A 27 -6.29 6.63 -0.97
C GLY A 27 -5.38 7.62 -0.26
N ASN A 28 -5.89 8.40 0.70
CA ASN A 28 -5.04 9.22 1.54
C ASN A 28 -4.14 8.34 2.41
N VAL A 29 -2.93 8.83 2.68
CA VAL A 29 -1.97 8.13 3.56
C VAL A 29 -1.58 9.03 4.71
N ASN A 30 -1.50 8.43 5.89
CA ASN A 30 -0.99 9.05 7.10
C ASN A 30 0.26 8.33 7.58
N VAL A 31 1.32 9.10 7.85
CA VAL A 31 2.55 8.64 8.52
C VAL A 31 2.96 9.57 9.66
N SER A 32 2.27 10.70 9.84
CA SER A 32 2.72 11.81 10.69
C SER A 32 2.02 11.91 12.03
N LYS A 33 0.81 11.34 12.16
CA LYS A 33 0.03 11.38 13.41
C LYS A 33 -0.84 10.14 13.53
N PHE A 34 -0.58 9.31 14.52
CA PHE A 34 -1.42 8.15 14.83
C PHE A 34 -1.26 7.74 16.30
N ALA A 35 -2.30 7.13 16.85
CA ALA A 35 -2.36 6.70 18.25
C ALA A 35 -1.99 7.83 19.24
N GLY A 36 -2.44 9.06 18.95
CA GLY A 36 -2.19 10.24 19.80
C GLY A 36 -0.75 10.77 19.78
N ARG A 37 0.11 10.23 18.93
CA ARG A 37 1.51 10.67 18.81
C ARG A 37 1.73 11.37 17.47
N MET A 38 2.50 12.47 17.53
CA MET A 38 2.97 13.21 16.36
C MET A 38 4.41 12.75 16.07
N THR A 39 4.65 12.11 14.93
CA THR A 39 5.97 11.64 14.48
C THR A 39 6.61 12.58 13.47
N GLY A 40 5.77 13.41 12.82
CA GLY A 40 6.17 14.29 11.73
C GLY A 40 6.39 13.55 10.39
N PRO A 41 6.27 14.24 9.26
CA PRO A 41 6.36 13.64 7.93
C PRO A 41 7.79 13.43 7.43
N GLY A 42 8.81 14.11 7.99
CA GLY A 42 10.14 14.13 7.41
C GLY A 42 10.11 14.60 5.94
N GLY A 43 10.81 13.90 5.05
CA GLY A 43 10.81 14.15 3.60
C GLY A 43 9.64 13.52 2.83
N PHE A 44 8.67 12.90 3.52
CA PHE A 44 7.59 12.15 2.90
C PHE A 44 6.76 13.00 1.92
N ILE A 45 6.40 14.22 2.33
CA ILE A 45 5.57 15.11 1.50
C ILE A 45 6.31 15.50 0.21
N ASN A 46 7.56 15.95 0.30
CA ASN A 46 8.34 16.36 -0.88
C ASN A 46 8.51 15.21 -1.87
N ILE A 47 8.78 14.00 -1.37
CA ILE A 47 8.96 12.80 -2.21
C ILE A 47 7.62 12.43 -2.88
N THR A 48 6.54 12.33 -2.11
CA THR A 48 5.26 11.85 -2.61
C THR A 48 4.58 12.84 -3.53
N GLN A 49 4.78 14.13 -3.33
CA GLN A 49 4.13 15.17 -4.14
C GLN A 49 4.69 15.25 -5.56
N ASN A 50 5.98 14.94 -5.75
CA ASN A 50 6.68 15.15 -7.01
C ASN A 50 7.06 13.86 -7.76
N ALA A 51 6.96 12.69 -7.13
CA ALA A 51 7.22 11.41 -7.80
C ALA A 51 6.13 11.10 -8.84
N LYS A 52 6.53 10.61 -10.02
CA LYS A 52 5.57 10.24 -11.09
C LYS A 52 4.73 9.03 -10.71
N LYS A 53 5.33 8.09 -9.97
CA LYS A 53 4.70 6.88 -9.47
C LYS A 53 5.06 6.65 -8.01
N ILE A 54 4.08 6.23 -7.22
CA ILE A 54 4.27 5.89 -5.81
C ILE A 54 3.81 4.47 -5.54
N CYS A 55 4.65 3.72 -4.82
CA CYS A 55 4.31 2.43 -4.26
C CYS A 55 4.36 2.52 -2.73
N PHE A 56 3.21 2.60 -2.07
CA PHE A 56 3.14 2.41 -0.63
C PHE A 56 3.23 0.93 -0.32
N MET A 57 4.23 0.53 0.46
CA MET A 57 4.52 -0.87 0.75
C MET A 57 4.48 -1.14 2.25
N GLY A 58 3.91 -2.26 2.64
CA GLY A 58 3.86 -2.63 4.04
C GLY A 58 3.02 -3.87 4.34
N THR A 59 2.82 -4.12 5.63
CA THR A 59 1.92 -5.17 6.08
C THR A 59 0.47 -4.71 5.98
N PHE A 60 -0.45 -5.62 5.72
CA PHE A 60 -1.89 -5.32 5.63
C PHE A 60 -2.48 -4.87 6.97
N SER A 61 -2.10 -5.56 8.04
CA SER A 61 -2.41 -5.23 9.43
C SER A 61 -1.11 -4.99 10.22
N SER A 62 -1.19 -4.69 11.51
CA SER A 62 0.01 -4.63 12.35
C SER A 62 0.69 -6.01 12.41
N VAL A 63 2.02 -6.03 12.47
CA VAL A 63 2.78 -7.29 12.64
C VAL A 63 2.70 -7.86 14.05
N LYS A 64 2.20 -7.09 15.03
CA LYS A 64 2.10 -7.55 16.40
C LYS A 64 1.03 -8.63 16.50
N ASP A 65 1.41 -9.76 17.09
CA ASP A 65 0.53 -10.92 17.32
C ASP A 65 0.00 -11.60 16.05
N THR A 66 0.69 -11.48 14.90
CA THR A 66 0.35 -12.18 13.66
C THR A 66 1.16 -13.47 13.50
N ASP A 67 0.55 -14.49 12.89
CA ASP A 67 1.21 -15.71 12.41
C ASP A 67 0.76 -15.93 10.95
N ILE A 68 1.61 -15.56 10.02
CA ILE A 68 1.39 -15.67 8.58
C ILE A 68 2.49 -16.54 8.01
N ARG A 69 2.11 -17.60 7.29
CA ARG A 69 3.03 -18.61 6.75
C ARG A 69 2.93 -18.69 5.23
N LEU A 70 4.02 -19.06 4.61
CA LEU A 70 4.07 -19.38 3.18
C LEU A 70 4.16 -20.88 3.02
N GLU A 71 3.14 -21.48 2.44
CA GLU A 71 3.04 -22.92 2.26
C GLU A 71 2.64 -23.25 0.82
N ASN A 72 3.48 -24.00 0.12
CA ASN A 72 3.22 -24.44 -1.26
C ASN A 72 2.92 -23.29 -2.26
N GLY A 73 3.58 -22.16 -2.10
CA GLY A 73 3.36 -20.98 -2.95
C GLY A 73 2.05 -20.24 -2.66
N ARG A 74 1.49 -20.41 -1.46
CA ARG A 74 0.25 -19.77 -1.00
C ARG A 74 0.48 -19.10 0.36
N LEU A 75 -0.27 -18.03 0.58
CA LEU A 75 -0.32 -17.35 1.87
C LEU A 75 -1.31 -18.09 2.79
N ASN A 76 -0.85 -18.50 3.97
CA ASN A 76 -1.68 -19.08 5.01
C ASN A 76 -1.68 -18.15 6.23
N ILE A 77 -2.83 -17.57 6.55
CA ILE A 77 -3.01 -16.66 7.68
C ILE A 77 -3.57 -17.47 8.85
N VAL A 78 -2.67 -17.87 9.75
CA VAL A 78 -3.03 -18.66 10.94
C VAL A 78 -3.61 -17.77 12.04
N LYS A 79 -3.05 -16.58 12.21
CA LYS A 79 -3.49 -15.58 13.18
C LYS A 79 -3.23 -14.19 12.62
N ASP A 80 -4.19 -13.31 12.76
CA ASP A 80 -4.08 -11.93 12.32
C ASP A 80 -4.14 -10.93 13.49
N SER A 81 -3.63 -9.73 13.26
CA SER A 81 -3.72 -8.63 14.21
C SER A 81 -5.08 -7.93 14.13
N ASN A 82 -5.57 -7.45 15.27
CA ASN A 82 -6.76 -6.60 15.33
C ASN A 82 -6.46 -5.12 15.02
N VAL A 83 -5.20 -4.76 14.75
CA VAL A 83 -4.83 -3.37 14.45
C VAL A 83 -4.96 -3.11 12.96
N VAL A 84 -6.02 -2.39 12.61
CA VAL A 84 -6.40 -2.04 11.24
C VAL A 84 -5.56 -0.86 10.75
N LYS A 85 -5.00 -0.98 9.54
CA LYS A 85 -4.30 0.11 8.84
C LYS A 85 -5.17 0.76 7.76
N PHE A 86 -6.10 0.00 7.19
CA PHE A 86 -7.07 0.51 6.23
C PHE A 86 -8.28 1.06 6.98
N VAL A 87 -8.28 2.37 7.25
CA VAL A 87 -9.26 3.06 8.10
C VAL A 87 -10.30 3.79 7.25
N PRO A 88 -11.52 4.09 7.77
CA PRO A 88 -12.51 4.85 7.01
C PRO A 88 -11.99 6.23 6.58
N GLU A 89 -11.27 6.90 7.49
CA GLU A 89 -10.61 8.19 7.29
C GLU A 89 -9.31 8.20 8.09
N VAL A 90 -8.23 8.71 7.50
CA VAL A 90 -6.94 8.86 8.18
C VAL A 90 -7.00 9.96 9.25
N GLU A 91 -6.28 9.80 10.37
CA GLU A 91 -6.21 10.82 11.43
C GLU A 91 -5.59 12.14 10.95
N GLN A 92 -4.75 12.07 9.94
CA GLN A 92 -4.12 13.22 9.28
C GLN A 92 -3.72 12.85 7.87
N ILE A 93 -3.98 13.72 6.90
CA ILE A 93 -3.54 13.53 5.52
C ILE A 93 -2.09 13.97 5.41
N THR A 94 -1.17 13.01 5.21
CA THR A 94 0.24 13.28 4.87
C THR A 94 0.46 13.18 3.36
N PHE A 95 -0.30 12.31 2.68
CA PHE A 95 -0.42 12.21 1.24
C PHE A 95 -1.90 12.27 0.85
N SER A 96 -2.25 13.09 -0.14
CA SER A 96 -3.62 13.25 -0.61
C SER A 96 -3.88 12.40 -1.86
N GLY A 97 -4.82 11.46 -1.75
CA GLY A 97 -5.30 10.67 -2.88
C GLY A 97 -6.05 11.52 -3.91
N ASP A 98 -6.79 12.54 -3.46
CA ASP A 98 -7.50 13.46 -4.36
C ASP A 98 -6.52 14.25 -5.23
N TYR A 99 -5.49 14.83 -4.63
CA TYR A 99 -4.45 15.55 -5.36
C TYR A 99 -3.71 14.63 -6.34
N ALA A 100 -3.40 13.42 -5.95
CA ALA A 100 -2.75 12.45 -6.83
C ALA A 100 -3.61 12.11 -8.07
N ARG A 101 -4.95 11.99 -7.89
CA ARG A 101 -5.87 11.82 -9.03
C ARG A 101 -5.93 13.04 -9.94
N GLU A 102 -6.02 14.24 -9.38
CA GLU A 102 -6.02 15.50 -10.14
C GLU A 102 -4.75 15.66 -10.97
N THR A 103 -3.60 15.25 -10.45
CA THR A 103 -2.30 15.35 -11.14
C THR A 103 -1.98 14.15 -12.03
N GLY A 104 -2.84 13.13 -12.05
CA GLY A 104 -2.62 11.91 -12.84
C GLY A 104 -1.49 11.03 -12.32
N GLN A 105 -1.12 11.14 -11.03
CA GLN A 105 -0.07 10.37 -10.40
C GLN A 105 -0.49 8.91 -10.25
N GLU A 106 0.37 7.97 -10.67
CA GLU A 106 0.12 6.54 -10.49
C GLU A 106 0.46 6.12 -9.05
N VAL A 107 -0.52 5.54 -8.33
CA VAL A 107 -0.34 5.13 -6.94
C VAL A 107 -0.78 3.69 -6.72
N LEU A 108 0.13 2.89 -6.16
CA LEU A 108 -0.12 1.52 -5.72
C LEU A 108 0.05 1.39 -4.21
N TYR A 109 -0.77 0.55 -3.60
CA TYR A 109 -0.69 0.18 -2.18
C TYR A 109 -0.48 -1.33 -2.11
N ILE A 110 0.74 -1.75 -1.79
CA ILE A 110 1.20 -3.13 -1.93
C ILE A 110 1.38 -3.73 -0.55
N THR A 111 0.68 -4.81 -0.28
CA THR A 111 0.82 -5.59 0.95
C THR A 111 1.10 -7.06 0.63
N ALA A 112 1.44 -7.85 1.65
CA ALA A 112 1.67 -9.28 1.48
C ALA A 112 0.43 -10.06 1.01
N ARG A 113 -0.79 -9.52 1.15
CA ARG A 113 -2.04 -10.24 0.84
C ARG A 113 -2.92 -9.58 -0.21
N ALA A 114 -2.73 -8.29 -0.47
CA ALA A 114 -3.55 -7.54 -1.42
C ALA A 114 -2.76 -6.37 -2.01
N VAL A 115 -3.00 -6.07 -3.28
CA VAL A 115 -2.56 -4.83 -3.95
C VAL A 115 -3.78 -4.01 -4.29
N PHE A 116 -3.70 -2.72 -3.98
CA PHE A 116 -4.70 -1.74 -4.38
C PHE A 116 -4.06 -0.71 -5.32
N ARG A 117 -4.89 -0.12 -6.14
CA ARG A 117 -4.56 1.01 -7.01
C ARG A 117 -5.47 2.19 -6.67
N LEU A 118 -4.94 3.39 -6.75
CA LEU A 118 -5.75 4.59 -6.73
C LEU A 118 -6.43 4.78 -8.09
N THR A 119 -7.76 4.84 -8.07
CA THR A 119 -8.59 5.06 -9.27
C THR A 119 -9.57 6.21 -9.00
N ASP A 120 -10.39 6.56 -9.99
CA ASP A 120 -11.48 7.54 -9.81
C ASP A 120 -12.50 7.10 -8.75
N GLN A 121 -12.58 5.80 -8.45
CA GLN A 121 -13.43 5.25 -7.40
C GLN A 121 -12.74 5.25 -6.01
N GLY A 122 -11.54 5.83 -5.89
CA GLY A 122 -10.70 5.76 -4.69
C GLY A 122 -9.86 4.49 -4.65
N LEU A 123 -9.65 3.94 -3.45
CA LEU A 123 -8.85 2.74 -3.26
C LEU A 123 -9.54 1.51 -3.87
N THR A 124 -8.96 0.96 -4.92
CA THR A 124 -9.50 -0.16 -5.70
C THR A 124 -8.60 -1.38 -5.58
N LEU A 125 -9.17 -2.52 -5.14
CA LEU A 125 -8.46 -3.80 -5.04
C LEU A 125 -8.20 -4.37 -6.43
N VAL A 126 -6.94 -4.65 -6.76
CA VAL A 126 -6.50 -5.13 -8.08
C VAL A 126 -5.83 -6.50 -8.07
N GLU A 127 -5.21 -6.89 -6.93
CA GLU A 127 -4.63 -8.22 -6.79
C GLU A 127 -4.83 -8.78 -5.38
N VAL A 128 -4.93 -10.10 -5.27
CA VAL A 128 -5.04 -10.84 -4.01
C VAL A 128 -4.00 -11.96 -3.99
N ALA A 129 -3.37 -12.18 -2.85
CA ALA A 129 -2.39 -13.26 -2.68
C ALA A 129 -3.04 -14.64 -2.87
N PRO A 130 -2.34 -15.61 -3.49
CA PRO A 130 -2.78 -17.00 -3.51
C PRO A 130 -3.05 -17.49 -2.07
N GLY A 131 -4.24 -18.02 -1.82
CA GLY A 131 -4.66 -18.51 -0.51
C GLY A 131 -5.40 -17.49 0.37
N ALA A 132 -5.36 -16.19 0.08
CA ALA A 132 -6.15 -15.19 0.76
C ALA A 132 -7.57 -15.11 0.15
N GLU A 133 -8.57 -14.96 1.00
CA GLU A 133 -9.99 -14.84 0.63
C GLU A 133 -10.54 -13.47 1.05
N LEU A 134 -11.34 -12.85 0.17
CA LEU A 134 -11.83 -11.48 0.39
C LEU A 134 -12.63 -11.35 1.69
N GLU A 135 -13.58 -12.25 1.90
CA GLU A 135 -14.52 -12.20 3.03
C GLU A 135 -13.88 -12.63 4.36
N ARG A 136 -12.81 -13.44 4.32
CA ARG A 136 -12.13 -13.91 5.51
C ARG A 136 -10.93 -13.06 5.88
N ASP A 137 -10.10 -12.67 4.89
CA ASP A 137 -8.75 -12.19 5.13
C ASP A 137 -8.54 -10.70 4.75
N ILE A 138 -9.47 -10.11 3.98
CA ILE A 138 -9.35 -8.73 3.49
C ILE A 138 -10.38 -7.83 4.17
N TYR A 139 -11.66 -8.03 3.90
CA TYR A 139 -12.71 -7.11 4.35
C TYR A 139 -12.84 -6.96 5.86
N PRO A 140 -12.70 -8.00 6.70
CA PRO A 140 -12.81 -7.85 8.15
C PRO A 140 -11.73 -6.96 8.79
N LEU A 141 -10.60 -6.77 8.08
CA LEU A 141 -9.48 -5.93 8.52
C LEU A 141 -9.42 -4.58 7.82
N MET A 142 -10.51 -4.19 7.19
CA MET A 142 -10.68 -2.86 6.58
C MET A 142 -11.84 -2.13 7.25
N GLY A 143 -11.65 -0.88 7.59
CA GLY A 143 -12.70 0.00 8.12
C GLY A 143 -13.71 0.46 7.06
N PHE A 144 -13.55 0.00 5.81
CA PHE A 144 -14.43 0.28 4.67
C PHE A 144 -14.35 -0.85 3.64
N ARG A 145 -15.33 -0.93 2.76
CA ARG A 145 -15.29 -1.87 1.63
C ARG A 145 -14.69 -1.15 0.42
N PRO A 146 -13.54 -1.61 -0.12
CA PRO A 146 -12.92 -0.99 -1.29
C PRO A 146 -13.70 -1.34 -2.55
N ALA A 147 -13.54 -0.54 -3.61
CA ALA A 147 -13.90 -0.96 -4.95
C ALA A 147 -13.04 -2.18 -5.33
N VAL A 148 -13.57 -3.03 -6.20
CA VAL A 148 -12.87 -4.21 -6.73
C VAL A 148 -12.77 -4.10 -8.23
N ALA A 149 -11.58 -4.26 -8.78
CA ALA A 149 -11.38 -4.25 -10.22
C ALA A 149 -12.15 -5.40 -10.90
N ALA A 150 -12.74 -5.12 -12.06
CA ALA A 150 -13.46 -6.13 -12.82
C ALA A 150 -12.55 -7.29 -13.28
N ASP A 151 -11.26 -7.01 -13.42
CA ASP A 151 -10.19 -7.96 -13.78
C ASP A 151 -9.29 -8.28 -12.58
N LEU A 152 -9.87 -8.39 -11.37
CA LEU A 152 -9.16 -8.76 -10.16
C LEU A 152 -8.27 -9.99 -10.42
N LYS A 153 -6.98 -9.87 -10.08
CA LYS A 153 -5.98 -10.90 -10.35
C LYS A 153 -5.51 -11.59 -9.07
N GLU A 154 -4.99 -12.79 -9.23
CA GLU A 154 -4.15 -13.40 -8.22
C GLU A 154 -2.71 -12.90 -8.40
N MET A 155 -2.01 -12.58 -7.30
CA MET A 155 -0.59 -12.22 -7.32
C MET A 155 0.24 -13.39 -7.89
N ASP A 156 1.38 -13.08 -8.51
CA ASP A 156 2.30 -14.09 -9.02
C ASP A 156 2.70 -15.08 -7.91
N PRO A 157 2.35 -16.37 -8.02
CA PRO A 157 2.62 -17.36 -6.97
C PRO A 157 4.11 -17.57 -6.72
N ARG A 158 4.99 -17.14 -7.63
CA ARG A 158 6.44 -17.19 -7.43
C ARG A 158 6.91 -16.31 -6.29
N ILE A 159 6.17 -15.22 -5.96
CA ILE A 159 6.46 -14.34 -4.82
C ILE A 159 6.36 -15.10 -3.48
N PHE A 160 5.52 -16.15 -3.44
CA PHE A 160 5.22 -16.91 -2.23
C PHE A 160 6.01 -18.22 -2.11
N ARG A 161 7.09 -18.36 -2.87
CA ARG A 161 7.99 -19.53 -2.87
C ARG A 161 9.39 -19.12 -2.45
N PRO A 162 10.16 -20.01 -1.80
CA PRO A 162 11.53 -19.73 -1.37
C PRO A 162 12.53 -19.68 -2.55
N GLU A 163 12.17 -20.22 -3.70
CA GLU A 163 13.04 -20.26 -4.87
C GLU A 163 13.11 -18.88 -5.54
N LYS A 164 14.19 -18.64 -6.28
CA LYS A 164 14.31 -17.42 -7.11
C LYS A 164 13.18 -17.38 -8.15
N MET A 165 12.56 -16.22 -8.31
CA MET A 165 11.46 -16.01 -9.28
C MET A 165 11.88 -16.22 -10.74
N GLY A 166 13.17 -16.20 -11.07
CA GLY A 166 13.65 -16.35 -12.45
C GLY A 166 13.21 -15.21 -13.37
N LEU A 167 13.10 -13.99 -12.82
CA LEU A 167 12.75 -12.81 -13.62
C LEU A 167 13.86 -12.52 -14.63
N VAL A 168 13.45 -12.35 -15.89
CA VAL A 168 14.32 -11.87 -16.96
C VAL A 168 13.85 -10.47 -17.33
N LEU A 169 14.75 -9.49 -17.23
CA LEU A 169 14.46 -8.15 -17.73
C LEU A 169 14.38 -8.24 -19.26
N GLN A 170 13.29 -7.75 -19.83
CA GLN A 170 13.19 -7.54 -21.28
C GLN A 170 13.79 -6.16 -21.56
N ASP A 171 14.76 -6.12 -22.48
CA ASP A 171 15.38 -4.90 -22.98
C ASP A 171 14.39 -4.03 -23.75
#